data_0e5c356b3e82c5375dd8921ffae60b16
#
_entry.id   0e5c356b3e82c5375dd8921ffae60b16
#
_cell.length_a   1.000
_cell.length_b   1.000
_cell.length_c   1.000
_cell.angle_alpha   90.00
_cell.angle_beta   90.00
_cell.angle_gamma   90.00
#
_symmetry.space_group_name_H-M   'P 1'
#
loop_
_entity.id
_entity.type
_entity.pdbx_description
1 polymer ?
#
loop_
_entity_poly.entity_id
_entity_poly.type
_entity_poly.pdbx_seq_one_letter_code
_entity_poly.pdbx_strand_id
1 'polypeptide(L)'
;MRVFFFIIFIVPNLIFAQSYDILFVGNSYTYYNNMPQMVADIASSFGDTISFDQSTPGGASLYGHSQNQTTLDKINQQDWDYVVLQDQSQNPSLSPSYVNANVYPYAQSLVNAIEQNYNCSEPLFYMTWGRKYGDQSNCNNYPPVCTYLGMQQRLRDSYINMGNTNNASVSPVGVAFKNSIAHDSTIDLYNNDNSHPSVYGSYLAACTFYSTIFKQPCLGSSFFPLGIDSLTASFLQQIATNTVLDSIATWNIFNSSYEYVDNGLTFDFSNTSSNFETCLWDFGDGNQSIFESPSHTYQSDGIYNVSLSVFTNNGCLVDSIISQIVVTSTNIKTYDIPQKKINILMFLEEKLRKKPKA
;
A
#
# COMPACT_ATOMS: atom_id res chain seq x y z
N MET A 1 47.60 -23.00 12.29
CA MET A 1 46.14 -22.82 12.41
C MET A 1 45.85 -21.33 12.33
N ARG A 2 45.46 -20.81 11.16
CA ARG A 2 45.15 -19.38 10.99
C ARG A 2 43.64 -19.22 11.25
N VAL A 3 43.32 -18.48 12.31
CA VAL A 3 41.92 -18.11 12.64
C VAL A 3 41.58 -16.92 11.75
N PHE A 4 40.65 -17.12 10.80
CA PHE A 4 40.07 -16.04 10.05
C PHE A 4 38.90 -15.45 10.86
N PHE A 5 39.06 -14.21 11.30
CA PHE A 5 37.95 -13.44 11.84
C PHE A 5 37.10 -12.91 10.66
N PHE A 6 35.87 -13.42 10.50
CA PHE A 6 34.88 -12.80 9.64
C PHE A 6 34.31 -11.59 10.37
N ILE A 7 34.66 -10.39 9.90
CA ILE A 7 33.98 -9.16 10.32
C ILE A 7 32.72 -9.06 9.46
N ILE A 8 31.56 -9.37 10.05
CA ILE A 8 30.25 -9.08 9.43
C ILE A 8 30.05 -7.58 9.59
N PHE A 9 30.20 -6.83 8.51
CA PHE A 9 29.73 -5.44 8.46
C PHE A 9 28.22 -5.46 8.35
N ILE A 10 27.51 -5.22 9.46
CA ILE A 10 26.09 -4.84 9.44
C ILE A 10 26.09 -3.40 8.97
N VAL A 11 25.79 -3.18 7.69
CA VAL A 11 25.53 -1.84 7.16
C VAL A 11 24.13 -1.46 7.62
N PRO A 12 23.94 -0.42 8.45
CA PRO A 12 22.63 0.04 8.80
C PRO A 12 21.97 0.61 7.53
N ASN A 13 20.85 0.05 7.12
CA ASN A 13 19.98 0.74 6.16
C ASN A 13 19.58 2.07 6.80
N LEU A 14 20.00 3.18 6.22
CA LEU A 14 19.55 4.50 6.61
C LEU A 14 18.09 4.61 6.11
N ILE A 15 17.15 4.22 6.95
CA ILE A 15 15.72 4.49 6.72
C ILE A 15 15.54 5.97 7.05
N PHE A 16 15.36 6.80 6.03
CA PHE A 16 14.97 8.18 6.23
C PHE A 16 13.48 8.21 6.58
N ALA A 17 13.13 8.96 7.64
CA ALA A 17 11.74 9.22 7.98
C ALA A 17 11.03 9.88 6.79
N GLN A 18 9.90 9.32 6.38
CA GLN A 18 9.05 9.86 5.31
C GLN A 18 7.94 10.72 5.92
N SER A 19 7.50 11.73 5.16
CA SER A 19 6.40 12.61 5.58
C SER A 19 5.44 12.80 4.40
N TYR A 20 4.14 12.63 4.66
CA TYR A 20 3.09 12.78 3.66
C TYR A 20 1.93 13.64 4.16
N ASP A 21 1.41 14.49 3.28
CA ASP A 21 0.17 15.23 3.43
C ASP A 21 -0.97 14.51 2.71
N ILE A 22 -2.02 14.09 3.42
CA ILE A 22 -3.07 13.23 2.90
C ILE A 22 -4.46 13.85 3.09
N LEU A 23 -5.25 13.93 2.02
CA LEU A 23 -6.67 14.26 2.12
C LEU A 23 -7.52 12.98 2.02
N PHE A 24 -8.34 12.71 3.03
CA PHE A 24 -9.32 11.63 2.98
C PHE A 24 -10.69 12.15 2.52
N VAL A 25 -11.13 11.70 1.34
CA VAL A 25 -12.45 11.98 0.78
C VAL A 25 -13.28 10.70 0.83
N GLY A 26 -14.33 10.68 1.64
CA GLY A 26 -15.10 9.45 1.87
C GLY A 26 -16.34 9.68 2.73
N ASN A 27 -16.67 8.71 3.55
CA ASN A 27 -17.85 8.77 4.42
C ASN A 27 -17.59 8.09 5.78
N SER A 28 -18.63 7.53 6.40
CA SER A 28 -18.49 6.85 7.70
C SER A 28 -17.48 5.70 7.70
N TYR A 29 -17.28 5.01 6.59
CA TYR A 29 -16.26 3.95 6.51
C TYR A 29 -14.84 4.48 6.67
N THR A 30 -14.63 5.76 6.36
CA THR A 30 -13.36 6.45 6.57
C THR A 30 -13.22 6.99 8.00
N TYR A 31 -14.25 7.68 8.55
CA TYR A 31 -14.09 8.33 9.84
C TYR A 31 -14.35 7.42 11.07
N TYR A 32 -14.98 6.23 10.88
CA TYR A 32 -15.25 5.33 12.01
C TYR A 32 -13.99 4.98 12.78
N ASN A 33 -14.11 4.99 14.13
CA ASN A 33 -12.99 4.77 15.05
C ASN A 33 -11.78 5.67 14.80
N ASN A 34 -11.96 6.82 14.14
CA ASN A 34 -10.88 7.75 13.79
C ASN A 34 -9.76 7.10 12.97
N MET A 35 -10.13 6.30 11.93
CA MET A 35 -9.20 5.51 11.12
C MET A 35 -8.06 6.35 10.51
N PRO A 36 -8.27 7.59 9.97
CA PRO A 36 -7.17 8.42 9.48
C PRO A 36 -6.10 8.71 10.54
N GLN A 37 -6.50 8.94 11.80
CA GLN A 37 -5.54 9.11 12.89
C GLN A 37 -4.78 7.81 13.19
N MET A 38 -5.44 6.64 13.12
CA MET A 38 -4.74 5.36 13.27
C MET A 38 -3.65 5.16 12.22
N VAL A 39 -3.86 5.63 10.98
CA VAL A 39 -2.82 5.58 9.93
C VAL A 39 -1.63 6.45 10.34
N ALA A 40 -1.89 7.67 10.84
CA ALA A 40 -0.83 8.57 11.31
C ALA A 40 -0.11 8.02 12.55
N ASP A 41 -0.82 7.38 13.48
CA ASP A 41 -0.22 6.77 14.66
C ASP A 41 0.65 5.56 14.32
N ILE A 42 0.22 4.73 13.35
CA ILE A 42 1.04 3.64 12.80
C ILE A 42 2.31 4.19 12.16
N ALA A 43 2.21 5.21 11.29
CA ALA A 43 3.36 5.86 10.67
C ALA A 43 4.33 6.39 11.73
N SER A 44 3.83 7.09 12.74
CA SER A 44 4.62 7.60 13.85
C SER A 44 5.37 6.49 14.61
N SER A 45 4.77 5.29 14.72
CA SER A 45 5.40 4.15 15.39
C SER A 45 6.64 3.63 14.67
N PHE A 46 6.80 3.94 13.38
CA PHE A 46 7.97 3.65 12.55
C PHE A 46 8.91 4.84 12.37
N GLY A 47 8.55 6.01 12.92
CA GLY A 47 9.31 7.26 12.80
C GLY A 47 8.90 8.11 11.59
N ASP A 48 7.88 7.70 10.84
CA ASP A 48 7.30 8.42 9.72
C ASP A 48 6.24 9.43 10.19
N THR A 49 5.84 10.36 9.32
CA THR A 49 4.85 11.39 9.66
C THR A 49 3.74 11.43 8.63
N ILE A 50 2.49 11.52 9.09
CA ILE A 50 1.34 11.85 8.26
C ILE A 50 0.63 13.08 8.85
N SER A 51 0.50 14.11 8.03
CA SER A 51 -0.45 15.20 8.22
C SER A 51 -1.69 14.90 7.38
N PHE A 52 -2.90 15.08 7.92
CA PHE A 52 -4.09 14.79 7.14
C PHE A 52 -5.25 15.76 7.42
N ASP A 53 -6.11 15.90 6.41
CA ASP A 53 -7.44 16.48 6.52
C ASP A 53 -8.47 15.53 5.93
N GLN A 54 -9.77 15.79 6.14
CA GLN A 54 -10.82 14.92 5.65
C GLN A 54 -12.08 15.66 5.21
N SER A 55 -12.73 15.14 4.17
CA SER A 55 -14.09 15.46 3.77
C SER A 55 -14.90 14.18 3.75
N THR A 56 -15.60 13.87 4.87
CA THR A 56 -16.21 12.56 5.10
C THR A 56 -17.66 12.65 5.58
N PRO A 57 -18.58 13.36 4.89
CA PRO A 57 -19.98 13.39 5.30
C PRO A 57 -20.59 11.98 5.24
N GLY A 58 -21.41 11.65 6.24
CA GLY A 58 -22.02 10.32 6.38
C GLY A 58 -22.79 9.90 5.12
N GLY A 59 -22.51 8.69 4.61
CA GLY A 59 -23.15 8.13 3.44
C GLY A 59 -22.82 8.76 2.09
N ALA A 60 -21.86 9.68 2.04
CA ALA A 60 -21.44 10.33 0.80
C ALA A 60 -20.90 9.30 -0.22
N SER A 61 -21.13 9.60 -1.50
CA SER A 61 -20.64 8.87 -2.66
C SER A 61 -19.67 9.72 -3.46
N LEU A 62 -18.92 9.12 -4.39
CA LEU A 62 -18.06 9.87 -5.32
C LEU A 62 -18.87 10.92 -6.11
N TYR A 63 -20.11 10.58 -6.51
CA TYR A 63 -21.04 11.57 -7.08
C TYR A 63 -21.26 12.74 -6.11
N GLY A 64 -21.61 12.46 -4.86
CA GLY A 64 -21.85 13.49 -3.86
C GLY A 64 -20.63 14.39 -3.66
N HIS A 65 -19.41 13.82 -3.58
CA HIS A 65 -18.17 14.55 -3.44
C HIS A 65 -17.84 15.40 -4.67
N SER A 66 -18.09 14.90 -5.90
CA SER A 66 -17.83 15.64 -7.12
C SER A 66 -18.72 16.89 -7.29
N GLN A 67 -19.82 16.98 -6.52
CA GLN A 67 -20.75 18.12 -6.50
C GLN A 67 -20.62 18.95 -5.21
N ASN A 68 -19.78 18.53 -4.26
CA ASN A 68 -19.66 19.17 -2.96
C ASN A 68 -18.53 20.19 -2.96
N GLN A 69 -18.89 21.48 -2.89
CA GLN A 69 -17.91 22.57 -2.90
C GLN A 69 -16.89 22.45 -1.77
N THR A 70 -17.29 22.04 -0.56
CA THR A 70 -16.35 21.83 0.55
C THR A 70 -15.30 20.77 0.24
N THR A 71 -15.69 19.69 -0.46
CA THR A 71 -14.73 18.65 -0.90
C THR A 71 -13.76 19.23 -1.93
N LEU A 72 -14.29 19.96 -2.93
CA LEU A 72 -13.48 20.55 -3.99
C LEU A 72 -12.54 21.64 -3.44
N ASP A 73 -13.00 22.46 -2.48
CA ASP A 73 -12.17 23.45 -1.81
C ASP A 73 -11.02 22.78 -1.04
N LYS A 74 -11.28 21.66 -0.37
CA LYS A 74 -10.23 20.89 0.33
C LYS A 74 -9.23 20.27 -0.63
N ILE A 75 -9.65 19.75 -1.78
CA ILE A 75 -8.75 19.27 -2.83
C ILE A 75 -7.82 20.41 -3.27
N ASN A 76 -8.35 21.61 -3.44
CA ASN A 76 -7.60 22.78 -3.90
C ASN A 76 -6.83 23.52 -2.79
N GLN A 77 -6.87 23.06 -1.55
CA GLN A 77 -6.32 23.79 -0.41
C GLN A 77 -4.79 23.78 -0.37
N GLN A 78 -4.17 22.70 -0.84
CA GLN A 78 -2.71 22.52 -0.87
C GLN A 78 -2.29 21.45 -1.86
N ASP A 79 -0.98 21.29 -2.06
CA ASP A 79 -0.37 20.22 -2.83
C ASP A 79 -0.35 18.95 -1.97
N TRP A 80 -1.37 18.11 -2.11
CA TRP A 80 -1.46 16.84 -1.40
C TRP A 80 -0.52 15.80 -2.00
N ASP A 81 0.16 15.00 -1.16
CA ASP A 81 0.87 13.81 -1.65
C ASP A 81 -0.12 12.73 -2.10
N TYR A 82 -1.16 12.50 -1.28
CA TYR A 82 -2.22 11.54 -1.58
C TYR A 82 -3.60 12.16 -1.38
N VAL A 83 -4.52 11.87 -2.30
CA VAL A 83 -5.95 12.11 -2.08
C VAL A 83 -6.70 10.78 -2.14
N VAL A 84 -7.15 10.34 -0.97
CA VAL A 84 -7.89 9.08 -0.81
C VAL A 84 -9.34 9.28 -1.24
N LEU A 85 -9.84 8.41 -2.12
CA LEU A 85 -11.20 8.45 -2.67
C LEU A 85 -11.98 7.19 -2.29
N GLN A 86 -13.07 7.34 -1.51
CA GLN A 86 -13.94 6.25 -1.09
C GLN A 86 -15.40 6.54 -1.47
N ASP A 87 -16.02 5.60 -2.19
CA ASP A 87 -17.45 5.67 -2.54
C ASP A 87 -18.33 5.12 -1.42
N GLN A 88 -19.62 5.36 -1.54
CA GLN A 88 -20.65 4.73 -0.70
C GLN A 88 -20.54 3.19 -0.78
N SER A 89 -20.67 2.52 0.36
CA SER A 89 -20.31 1.10 0.56
C SER A 89 -20.91 0.11 -0.43
N GLN A 90 -22.07 0.40 -1.03
CA GLN A 90 -22.80 -0.49 -1.92
C GLN A 90 -22.56 -0.17 -3.41
N ASN A 91 -22.43 1.12 -3.76
CA ASN A 91 -22.42 1.56 -5.16
C ASN A 91 -21.42 0.81 -6.04
N PRO A 92 -20.15 0.65 -5.68
CA PRO A 92 -19.19 -0.05 -6.53
C PRO A 92 -19.46 -1.56 -6.65
N SER A 93 -20.31 -2.14 -5.76
CA SER A 93 -20.66 -3.56 -5.83
C SER A 93 -21.83 -3.88 -6.73
N LEU A 94 -22.61 -2.88 -7.15
CA LEU A 94 -23.83 -3.07 -7.94
C LEU A 94 -23.53 -3.54 -9.38
N SER A 95 -24.58 -3.64 -10.20
CA SER A 95 -24.43 -4.16 -11.56
C SER A 95 -23.44 -3.33 -12.40
N PRO A 96 -22.76 -3.93 -13.38
CA PRO A 96 -21.82 -3.20 -14.24
C PRO A 96 -22.44 -1.98 -14.91
N SER A 97 -23.72 -2.07 -15.34
CA SER A 97 -24.43 -0.94 -15.93
C SER A 97 -24.63 0.20 -14.94
N TYR A 98 -24.94 -0.11 -13.67
CA TYR A 98 -25.05 0.89 -12.62
C TYR A 98 -23.71 1.56 -12.33
N VAL A 99 -22.66 0.77 -12.14
CA VAL A 99 -21.31 1.27 -11.81
C VAL A 99 -20.76 2.14 -12.93
N ASN A 100 -20.94 1.72 -14.20
CA ASN A 100 -20.52 2.51 -15.36
C ASN A 100 -21.21 3.88 -15.45
N ALA A 101 -22.47 3.97 -15.01
CA ALA A 101 -23.24 5.21 -15.08
C ALA A 101 -23.09 6.09 -13.83
N ASN A 102 -22.89 5.50 -12.64
CA ASN A 102 -23.07 6.20 -11.37
C ASN A 102 -21.82 6.21 -10.46
N VAL A 103 -20.74 5.51 -10.84
CA VAL A 103 -19.49 5.45 -10.06
C VAL A 103 -18.32 5.96 -10.89
N TYR A 104 -17.99 5.32 -12.00
CA TYR A 104 -16.77 5.59 -12.77
C TYR A 104 -16.66 7.03 -13.29
N PRO A 105 -17.74 7.69 -13.80
CA PRO A 105 -17.64 9.08 -14.25
C PRO A 105 -17.25 10.05 -13.13
N TYR A 106 -17.69 9.77 -11.91
CA TYR A 106 -17.42 10.62 -10.76
C TYR A 106 -16.05 10.33 -10.12
N ALA A 107 -15.58 9.08 -10.19
CA ALA A 107 -14.20 8.74 -9.89
C ALA A 107 -13.24 9.54 -10.80
N GLN A 108 -13.46 9.49 -12.11
CA GLN A 108 -12.68 10.27 -13.09
C GLN A 108 -12.76 11.77 -12.85
N SER A 109 -13.97 12.29 -12.54
CA SER A 109 -14.14 13.72 -12.25
C SER A 109 -13.33 14.20 -11.05
N LEU A 110 -13.28 13.39 -9.98
CA LEU A 110 -12.48 13.72 -8.79
C LEU A 110 -10.98 13.58 -9.05
N VAL A 111 -10.54 12.55 -9.77
CA VAL A 111 -9.14 12.42 -10.19
C VAL A 111 -8.71 13.62 -11.02
N ASN A 112 -9.51 14.03 -12.00
CA ASN A 112 -9.21 15.23 -12.80
C ASN A 112 -9.11 16.50 -11.93
N ALA A 113 -9.94 16.65 -10.90
CA ALA A 113 -9.86 17.79 -9.98
C ALA A 113 -8.57 17.75 -9.14
N ILE A 114 -8.12 16.58 -8.71
CA ILE A 114 -6.86 16.38 -7.99
C ILE A 114 -5.67 16.77 -8.87
N GLU A 115 -5.61 16.23 -10.10
CA GLU A 115 -4.54 16.49 -11.06
C GLU A 115 -4.50 17.96 -11.52
N GLN A 116 -5.66 18.62 -11.60
CA GLN A 116 -5.75 20.06 -11.92
C GLN A 116 -5.23 20.94 -10.79
N ASN A 117 -5.38 20.54 -9.53
CA ASN A 117 -4.80 21.25 -8.39
C ASN A 117 -3.28 21.07 -8.35
N TYR A 118 -2.83 19.82 -8.27
CA TYR A 118 -1.42 19.48 -8.28
C TYR A 118 -1.21 18.15 -9.00
N ASN A 119 -0.57 18.20 -10.15
CA ASN A 119 -0.43 17.06 -11.06
C ASN A 119 0.46 15.92 -10.52
N CYS A 120 1.15 16.14 -9.39
CA CYS A 120 1.91 15.14 -8.68
C CYS A 120 1.20 14.57 -7.46
N SER A 121 -0.01 15.02 -7.14
CA SER A 121 -0.85 14.34 -6.15
C SER A 121 -1.23 12.96 -6.65
N GLU A 122 -1.07 11.93 -5.82
CA GLU A 122 -1.47 10.57 -6.14
C GLU A 122 -2.92 10.31 -5.70
N PRO A 123 -3.87 10.08 -6.64
CA PRO A 123 -5.19 9.59 -6.28
C PRO A 123 -5.09 8.17 -5.75
N LEU A 124 -5.68 7.90 -4.58
CA LEU A 124 -5.64 6.60 -3.92
C LEU A 124 -7.05 6.09 -3.67
N PHE A 125 -7.50 5.10 -4.43
CA PHE A 125 -8.82 4.50 -4.22
C PHE A 125 -8.85 3.60 -2.99
N TYR A 126 -9.76 3.90 -2.08
CA TYR A 126 -10.02 3.10 -0.88
C TYR A 126 -10.98 1.95 -1.20
N MET A 127 -10.49 0.78 -1.55
CA MET A 127 -11.30 -0.42 -1.75
C MET A 127 -11.96 -0.83 -0.43
N THR A 128 -13.25 -0.60 -0.31
CA THR A 128 -14.04 -1.01 0.85
C THR A 128 -14.34 -2.51 0.83
N TRP A 129 -15.00 -3.00 1.87
CA TRP A 129 -15.33 -4.42 2.09
C TRP A 129 -16.81 -4.71 1.87
N GLY A 130 -17.11 -5.97 1.54
CA GLY A 130 -18.48 -6.48 1.50
C GLY A 130 -19.14 -6.44 2.88
N ARG A 131 -20.43 -6.12 2.94
CA ARG A 131 -21.21 -6.25 4.19
C ARG A 131 -21.17 -7.69 4.68
N LYS A 132 -21.19 -7.90 5.98
CA LYS A 132 -20.99 -9.22 6.64
C LYS A 132 -21.81 -10.36 6.04
N TYR A 133 -23.04 -10.05 5.61
CA TYR A 133 -23.97 -10.99 5.00
C TYR A 133 -24.32 -10.65 3.53
N GLY A 134 -23.52 -9.83 2.87
CA GLY A 134 -23.83 -9.26 1.57
C GLY A 134 -24.82 -8.09 1.64
N ASP A 135 -25.21 -7.58 0.48
CA ASP A 135 -26.17 -6.48 0.37
C ASP A 135 -27.59 -7.02 0.19
N GLN A 136 -28.27 -7.25 1.30
CA GLN A 136 -29.65 -7.80 1.31
C GLN A 136 -30.69 -6.85 0.68
N SER A 137 -30.41 -5.54 0.65
CA SER A 137 -31.33 -4.56 0.07
C SER A 137 -31.33 -4.59 -1.46
N ASN A 138 -30.23 -4.93 -2.09
CA ASN A 138 -30.10 -5.02 -3.55
C ASN A 138 -30.07 -6.46 -4.08
N CYS A 139 -30.06 -7.45 -3.19
CA CYS A 139 -29.95 -8.87 -3.49
C CYS A 139 -30.96 -9.36 -4.54
N ASN A 140 -32.23 -8.96 -4.40
CA ASN A 140 -33.28 -9.38 -5.32
C ASN A 140 -33.11 -8.84 -6.76
N ASN A 141 -32.49 -7.66 -6.89
CA ASN A 141 -32.24 -7.01 -8.16
C ASN A 141 -30.92 -7.39 -8.81
N TYR A 142 -29.94 -7.75 -7.97
CA TYR A 142 -28.60 -8.12 -8.41
C TYR A 142 -28.03 -9.25 -7.55
N PRO A 143 -28.33 -10.53 -7.85
CA PRO A 143 -27.94 -11.68 -7.04
C PRO A 143 -26.47 -11.81 -6.67
N PRO A 144 -25.48 -11.35 -7.47
CA PRO A 144 -24.08 -11.40 -7.06
C PRO A 144 -23.76 -10.76 -5.70
N VAL A 145 -24.54 -9.77 -5.25
CA VAL A 145 -24.31 -9.09 -3.96
C VAL A 145 -25.02 -9.75 -2.77
N CYS A 146 -25.77 -10.85 -2.98
CA CYS A 146 -26.49 -11.54 -1.91
C CYS A 146 -25.59 -12.14 -0.82
N THR A 147 -24.32 -12.35 -1.10
CA THR A 147 -23.37 -12.93 -0.16
C THR A 147 -22.19 -12.00 0.04
N TYR A 148 -21.51 -12.16 1.20
CA TYR A 148 -20.25 -11.44 1.46
C TYR A 148 -19.25 -11.61 0.32
N LEU A 149 -18.95 -12.85 -0.08
CA LEU A 149 -17.94 -13.12 -1.10
C LEU A 149 -18.32 -12.54 -2.46
N GLY A 150 -19.58 -12.62 -2.85
CA GLY A 150 -20.03 -12.04 -4.11
C GLY A 150 -19.97 -10.52 -4.11
N MET A 151 -20.43 -9.87 -3.03
CA MET A 151 -20.32 -8.42 -2.88
C MET A 151 -18.84 -7.97 -2.87
N GLN A 152 -17.98 -8.67 -2.12
CA GLN A 152 -16.54 -8.37 -2.05
C GLN A 152 -15.86 -8.51 -3.41
N GLN A 153 -16.20 -9.54 -4.19
CA GLN A 153 -15.66 -9.70 -5.54
C GLN A 153 -16.06 -8.53 -6.45
N ARG A 154 -17.32 -8.09 -6.37
CA ARG A 154 -17.80 -6.94 -7.15
C ARG A 154 -17.08 -5.64 -6.76
N LEU A 155 -16.90 -5.40 -5.46
CA LEU A 155 -16.11 -4.26 -4.97
C LEU A 155 -14.69 -4.31 -5.52
N ARG A 156 -14.03 -5.46 -5.39
CA ARG A 156 -12.66 -5.64 -5.91
C ARG A 156 -12.56 -5.30 -7.39
N ASP A 157 -13.46 -5.86 -8.22
CA ASP A 157 -13.44 -5.65 -9.66
C ASP A 157 -13.63 -4.16 -10.01
N SER A 158 -14.54 -3.49 -9.33
CA SER A 158 -14.85 -2.08 -9.57
C SER A 158 -13.71 -1.15 -9.14
N TYR A 159 -13.10 -1.38 -7.97
CA TYR A 159 -11.99 -0.55 -7.50
C TYR A 159 -10.71 -0.77 -8.31
N ILE A 160 -10.41 -2.00 -8.73
CA ILE A 160 -9.30 -2.26 -9.65
C ILE A 160 -9.55 -1.56 -11.00
N ASN A 161 -10.77 -1.61 -11.52
CA ASN A 161 -11.10 -0.90 -12.76
C ASN A 161 -10.92 0.63 -12.60
N MET A 162 -11.35 1.21 -11.48
CA MET A 162 -11.10 2.64 -11.19
C MET A 162 -9.61 2.96 -11.12
N GLY A 163 -8.82 2.14 -10.45
CA GLY A 163 -7.37 2.30 -10.41
C GLY A 163 -6.73 2.29 -11.80
N ASN A 164 -7.03 1.24 -12.58
CA ASN A 164 -6.45 1.07 -13.92
C ASN A 164 -6.88 2.17 -14.90
N THR A 165 -8.15 2.57 -14.89
CA THR A 165 -8.66 3.57 -15.85
C THR A 165 -8.24 4.99 -15.53
N ASN A 166 -7.88 5.26 -14.26
CA ASN A 166 -7.45 6.58 -13.79
C ASN A 166 -5.95 6.63 -13.48
N ASN A 167 -5.17 5.60 -13.80
CA ASN A 167 -3.76 5.48 -13.43
C ASN A 167 -3.51 5.83 -11.95
N ALA A 168 -4.33 5.28 -11.06
CA ALA A 168 -4.36 5.59 -9.65
C ALA A 168 -4.16 4.32 -8.80
N SER A 169 -3.51 4.48 -7.66
CA SER A 169 -3.30 3.36 -6.71
C SER A 169 -4.59 2.94 -6.03
N VAL A 170 -4.63 1.70 -5.56
CA VAL A 170 -5.75 1.13 -4.80
C VAL A 170 -5.25 0.61 -3.46
N SER A 171 -5.80 1.10 -2.34
CA SER A 171 -5.62 0.48 -1.03
C SER A 171 -6.59 -0.69 -0.88
N PRO A 172 -6.11 -1.95 -0.83
CA PRO A 172 -6.94 -3.15 -0.95
C PRO A 172 -7.59 -3.60 0.36
N VAL A 173 -8.16 -2.67 1.13
CA VAL A 173 -8.70 -2.96 2.48
C VAL A 173 -9.76 -4.05 2.46
N GLY A 174 -10.67 -4.06 1.46
CA GLY A 174 -11.68 -5.10 1.36
C GLY A 174 -11.09 -6.49 1.12
N VAL A 175 -9.94 -6.59 0.44
CA VAL A 175 -9.21 -7.86 0.29
C VAL A 175 -8.52 -8.24 1.61
N ALA A 176 -7.98 -7.28 2.36
CA ALA A 176 -7.44 -7.53 3.70
C ALA A 176 -8.53 -8.06 4.65
N PHE A 177 -9.76 -7.49 4.62
CA PHE A 177 -10.92 -8.04 5.35
C PHE A 177 -11.20 -9.50 4.95
N LYS A 178 -11.27 -9.79 3.65
CA LYS A 178 -11.49 -11.16 3.15
C LYS A 178 -10.41 -12.12 3.65
N ASN A 179 -9.15 -11.72 3.60
CA ASN A 179 -8.02 -12.53 4.05
C ASN A 179 -8.06 -12.75 5.56
N SER A 180 -8.35 -11.71 6.35
CA SER A 180 -8.49 -11.84 7.81
C SER A 180 -9.61 -12.82 8.18
N ILE A 181 -10.81 -12.67 7.61
CA ILE A 181 -11.95 -13.55 7.85
C ILE A 181 -11.65 -15.01 7.46
N ALA A 182 -10.91 -15.21 6.36
CA ALA A 182 -10.54 -16.55 5.90
C ALA A 182 -9.52 -17.25 6.81
N HIS A 183 -8.64 -16.49 7.49
CA HIS A 183 -7.63 -17.04 8.38
C HIS A 183 -8.13 -17.18 9.83
N ASP A 184 -8.89 -16.20 10.32
CA ASP A 184 -9.48 -16.22 11.65
C ASP A 184 -10.82 -15.46 11.66
N SER A 185 -11.91 -16.18 11.52
CA SER A 185 -13.26 -15.62 11.57
C SER A 185 -13.76 -15.26 12.98
N THR A 186 -12.97 -15.52 14.03
CA THR A 186 -13.32 -15.15 15.42
C THR A 186 -13.09 -13.68 15.69
N ILE A 187 -12.23 -13.02 14.90
CA ILE A 187 -12.01 -11.57 14.96
C ILE A 187 -13.12 -10.89 14.17
N ASP A 188 -14.09 -10.30 14.87
CA ASP A 188 -15.21 -9.62 14.22
C ASP A 188 -14.79 -8.23 13.73
N LEU A 189 -14.59 -8.11 12.42
CA LEU A 189 -14.21 -6.85 11.77
C LEU A 189 -15.38 -5.87 11.61
N TYR A 190 -16.60 -6.27 11.96
CA TYR A 190 -17.81 -5.48 11.78
C TYR A 190 -18.37 -4.97 13.12
N ASN A 191 -19.03 -3.83 13.05
CA ASN A 191 -19.88 -3.34 14.11
C ASN A 191 -21.25 -4.08 14.11
N ASN A 192 -22.09 -3.84 15.09
CA ASN A 192 -23.38 -4.50 15.27
C ASN A 192 -24.35 -4.36 14.08
N ASP A 193 -24.14 -3.38 13.22
CA ASP A 193 -24.94 -3.18 11.99
C ASP A 193 -24.48 -4.05 10.81
N ASN A 194 -23.44 -4.86 10.99
CA ASN A 194 -22.87 -5.75 9.97
C ASN A 194 -22.34 -5.05 8.70
N SER A 195 -22.06 -3.75 8.81
CA SER A 195 -21.64 -2.89 7.71
C SER A 195 -20.44 -2.03 8.08
N HIS A 196 -20.56 -1.18 9.11
CA HIS A 196 -19.48 -0.34 9.61
C HIS A 196 -18.38 -1.18 10.27
N PRO A 197 -17.13 -0.69 10.26
CA PRO A 197 -16.03 -1.45 10.84
C PRO A 197 -16.07 -1.40 12.36
N SER A 198 -15.76 -2.52 13.00
CA SER A 198 -15.37 -2.53 14.41
C SER A 198 -14.00 -1.85 14.59
N VAL A 199 -13.52 -1.75 15.82
CA VAL A 199 -12.16 -1.25 16.07
C VAL A 199 -11.10 -2.14 15.38
N TYR A 200 -11.30 -3.45 15.30
CA TYR A 200 -10.43 -4.37 14.57
C TYR A 200 -10.46 -4.10 13.08
N GLY A 201 -11.64 -3.86 12.50
CA GLY A 201 -11.81 -3.54 11.08
C GLY A 201 -11.15 -2.21 10.72
N SER A 202 -11.33 -1.16 11.53
CA SER A 202 -10.67 0.13 11.32
C SER A 202 -9.16 0.04 11.45
N TYR A 203 -8.66 -0.75 12.41
CA TYR A 203 -7.23 -0.97 12.57
C TYR A 203 -6.62 -1.72 11.38
N LEU A 204 -7.29 -2.79 10.90
CA LEU A 204 -6.88 -3.50 9.69
C LEU A 204 -6.85 -2.57 8.47
N ALA A 205 -7.85 -1.68 8.34
CA ALA A 205 -7.86 -0.66 7.28
C ALA A 205 -6.65 0.27 7.40
N ALA A 206 -6.37 0.78 8.59
CA ALA A 206 -5.23 1.67 8.84
C ALA A 206 -3.89 0.98 8.55
N CYS A 207 -3.70 -0.28 8.96
CA CYS A 207 -2.52 -1.09 8.61
C CYS A 207 -2.37 -1.26 7.09
N THR A 208 -3.49 -1.47 6.38
CA THR A 208 -3.49 -1.61 4.92
C THR A 208 -3.10 -0.30 4.24
N PHE A 209 -3.62 0.84 4.72
CA PHE A 209 -3.22 2.16 4.23
C PHE A 209 -1.74 2.43 4.46
N TYR A 210 -1.21 2.15 5.65
CA TYR A 210 0.21 2.31 5.92
C TYR A 210 1.06 1.53 4.91
N SER A 211 0.78 0.23 4.74
CA SER A 211 1.54 -0.59 3.78
C SER A 211 1.37 -0.13 2.33
N THR A 212 0.22 0.45 1.96
CA THR A 212 -0.02 1.00 0.62
C THR A 212 0.79 2.28 0.38
N ILE A 213 0.75 3.22 1.31
CA ILE A 213 1.37 4.55 1.18
C ILE A 213 2.89 4.47 1.31
N PHE A 214 3.39 3.77 2.34
CA PHE A 214 4.82 3.68 2.61
C PHE A 214 5.50 2.53 1.87
N LYS A 215 4.74 1.60 1.27
CA LYS A 215 5.25 0.41 0.56
C LYS A 215 6.14 -0.46 1.48
N GLN A 216 5.87 -0.40 2.77
CA GLN A 216 6.59 -1.05 3.85
C GLN A 216 5.69 -1.98 4.66
N PRO A 217 6.25 -3.00 5.33
CA PRO A 217 5.48 -3.84 6.23
C PRO A 217 4.88 -3.04 7.38
N CYS A 218 3.56 -3.16 7.60
CA CYS A 218 2.92 -2.68 8.81
C CYS A 218 3.25 -3.57 10.02
N LEU A 219 3.68 -4.79 9.77
CA LEU A 219 4.09 -5.73 10.83
C LEU A 219 5.24 -5.14 11.65
N GLY A 220 5.07 -5.12 12.97
CA GLY A 220 6.03 -4.55 13.91
C GLY A 220 5.68 -3.16 14.41
N SER A 221 4.57 -2.56 13.94
CA SER A 221 4.04 -1.33 14.54
C SER A 221 3.82 -1.52 16.04
N SER A 222 4.35 -0.61 16.85
CA SER A 222 4.11 -0.59 18.29
C SER A 222 2.77 0.05 18.65
N PHE A 223 2.11 0.73 17.70
CA PHE A 223 0.79 1.29 17.87
C PHE A 223 -0.31 0.26 17.58
N PHE A 224 -1.26 0.13 18.47
CA PHE A 224 -2.58 -0.48 18.27
C PHE A 224 -3.60 0.14 19.22
N PRO A 225 -4.89 0.26 18.81
CA PRO A 225 -5.90 0.92 19.62
C PRO A 225 -6.20 0.16 20.91
N LEU A 226 -6.67 0.90 21.91
CA LEU A 226 -7.16 0.32 23.14
C LEU A 226 -8.27 -0.73 22.85
N GLY A 227 -8.17 -1.90 23.48
CA GLY A 227 -9.11 -3.01 23.28
C GLY A 227 -8.66 -4.05 22.25
N ILE A 228 -7.54 -3.82 21.55
CA ILE A 228 -6.87 -4.84 20.75
C ILE A 228 -5.65 -5.33 21.52
N ASP A 229 -5.53 -6.65 21.71
CA ASP A 229 -4.32 -7.24 22.29
C ASP A 229 -3.18 -7.36 21.26
N SER A 230 -1.95 -7.51 21.74
CA SER A 230 -0.76 -7.50 20.88
C SER A 230 -0.70 -8.67 19.88
N LEU A 231 -1.30 -9.82 20.18
CA LEU A 231 -1.32 -10.96 19.26
C LEU A 231 -2.29 -10.71 18.11
N THR A 232 -3.48 -10.20 18.44
CA THR A 232 -4.47 -9.78 17.45
C THR A 232 -3.95 -8.62 16.60
N ALA A 233 -3.28 -7.64 17.22
CA ALA A 233 -2.65 -6.54 16.49
C ALA A 233 -1.61 -7.07 15.48
N SER A 234 -0.68 -7.93 15.91
CA SER A 234 0.34 -8.52 15.03
C SER A 234 -0.28 -9.35 13.91
N PHE A 235 -1.36 -10.08 14.17
CA PHE A 235 -2.10 -10.81 13.13
C PHE A 235 -2.68 -9.86 12.07
N LEU A 236 -3.37 -8.80 12.48
CA LEU A 236 -3.97 -7.83 11.55
C LEU A 236 -2.89 -7.06 10.76
N GLN A 237 -1.79 -6.69 11.39
CA GLN A 237 -0.62 -6.11 10.74
C GLN A 237 -0.05 -7.03 9.66
N GLN A 238 0.08 -8.33 9.96
CA GLN A 238 0.58 -9.32 8.99
C GLN A 238 -0.37 -9.50 7.81
N ILE A 239 -1.69 -9.59 8.07
CA ILE A 239 -2.70 -9.67 7.01
C ILE A 239 -2.62 -8.47 6.07
N ALA A 240 -2.52 -7.25 6.62
CA ALA A 240 -2.40 -6.03 5.85
C ALA A 240 -1.11 -6.03 5.00
N THR A 241 0.02 -6.33 5.63
CA THR A 241 1.34 -6.41 4.98
C THR A 241 1.31 -7.35 3.78
N ASN A 242 0.88 -8.59 3.99
CA ASN A 242 0.85 -9.59 2.91
C ASN A 242 -0.15 -9.22 1.81
N THR A 243 -1.33 -8.68 2.18
CA THR A 243 -2.34 -8.29 1.19
C THR A 243 -1.81 -7.20 0.25
N VAL A 244 -1.04 -6.26 0.75
CA VAL A 244 -0.49 -5.17 -0.08
C VAL A 244 0.78 -5.62 -0.79
N LEU A 245 1.80 -6.04 -0.04
CA LEU A 245 3.16 -6.18 -0.57
C LEU A 245 3.37 -7.43 -1.42
N ASP A 246 2.63 -8.52 -1.18
CA ASP A 246 2.72 -9.72 -2.02
C ASP A 246 2.06 -9.56 -3.41
N SER A 247 1.36 -8.44 -3.64
CA SER A 247 0.60 -8.18 -4.88
C SER A 247 0.60 -6.71 -5.30
N ILE A 248 1.68 -6.00 -5.03
CA ILE A 248 1.79 -4.53 -5.17
C ILE A 248 1.37 -4.03 -6.57
N ALA A 249 1.79 -4.73 -7.63
CA ALA A 249 1.41 -4.40 -9.00
C ALA A 249 -0.09 -4.59 -9.28
N THR A 250 -0.77 -5.51 -8.57
CA THR A 250 -2.22 -5.73 -8.72
C THR A 250 -3.03 -4.52 -8.23
N TRP A 251 -2.49 -3.78 -7.28
CA TRP A 251 -3.11 -2.61 -6.67
C TRP A 251 -2.74 -1.31 -7.37
N ASN A 252 -2.07 -1.39 -8.51
CA ASN A 252 -1.57 -0.25 -9.28
C ASN A 252 -0.68 0.69 -8.45
N ILE A 253 -0.02 0.17 -7.42
CA ILE A 253 0.88 0.94 -6.55
C ILE A 253 2.20 1.16 -7.28
N PHE A 254 2.64 2.40 -7.36
CA PHE A 254 3.97 2.74 -7.85
C PHE A 254 5.02 2.24 -6.88
N ASN A 255 6.00 1.50 -7.38
CA ASN A 255 7.06 0.94 -6.54
C ASN A 255 8.37 0.85 -7.31
N SER A 256 9.44 1.38 -6.70
CA SER A 256 10.80 1.22 -7.21
C SER A 256 11.44 -0.06 -6.69
N SER A 257 12.01 -0.84 -7.59
CA SER A 257 12.70 -2.08 -7.27
C SER A 257 13.70 -2.41 -8.36
N TYR A 258 14.83 -3.01 -8.00
CA TYR A 258 15.79 -3.48 -8.98
C TYR A 258 16.57 -4.69 -8.48
N GLU A 259 17.13 -5.41 -9.43
CA GLU A 259 18.09 -6.48 -9.24
C GLU A 259 19.36 -6.14 -10.02
N TYR A 260 20.47 -6.82 -9.73
CA TYR A 260 21.70 -6.68 -10.50
C TYR A 260 22.49 -7.98 -10.58
N VAL A 261 23.31 -8.07 -11.61
CA VAL A 261 24.32 -9.12 -11.79
C VAL A 261 25.69 -8.49 -11.65
N ASP A 262 26.51 -9.01 -10.72
CA ASP A 262 27.88 -8.59 -10.47
C ASP A 262 28.85 -9.35 -11.39
N ASN A 263 29.60 -8.61 -12.20
CA ASN A 263 30.67 -9.11 -13.07
C ASN A 263 32.02 -8.43 -12.72
N GLY A 264 32.31 -8.28 -11.42
CA GLY A 264 33.52 -7.61 -10.91
C GLY A 264 33.31 -6.10 -10.83
N LEU A 265 33.99 -5.32 -11.67
CA LEU A 265 33.76 -3.86 -11.72
C LEU A 265 32.52 -3.47 -12.53
N THR A 266 31.93 -4.39 -13.29
CA THR A 266 30.75 -4.13 -14.15
C THR A 266 29.51 -4.75 -13.53
N PHE A 267 28.46 -3.95 -13.41
CA PHE A 267 27.15 -4.35 -12.89
C PHE A 267 26.10 -4.19 -13.98
N ASP A 268 25.34 -5.24 -14.23
CA ASP A 268 24.16 -5.23 -15.13
C ASP A 268 22.92 -5.08 -14.26
N PHE A 269 22.30 -3.89 -14.28
CA PHE A 269 21.11 -3.59 -13.50
C PHE A 269 19.84 -3.93 -14.27
N SER A 270 18.86 -4.51 -13.60
CA SER A 270 17.53 -4.82 -14.12
C SER A 270 16.48 -4.08 -13.29
N ASN A 271 15.76 -3.14 -13.91
CA ASN A 271 14.65 -2.46 -13.26
C ASN A 271 13.47 -3.42 -13.13
N THR A 272 13.01 -3.66 -11.90
CA THR A 272 11.85 -4.51 -11.58
C THR A 272 10.71 -3.70 -10.94
N SER A 273 10.76 -2.37 -11.09
CA SER A 273 9.73 -1.44 -10.62
C SER A 273 8.38 -1.70 -11.28
N SER A 274 7.31 -1.25 -10.63
CA SER A 274 5.94 -1.36 -11.15
C SER A 274 5.32 0.03 -11.35
N ASN A 275 4.48 0.14 -12.39
CA ASN A 275 3.63 1.30 -12.67
C ASN A 275 4.40 2.63 -12.82
N PHE A 276 5.49 2.64 -13.58
CA PHE A 276 6.28 3.84 -13.89
C PHE A 276 6.37 4.07 -15.40
N GLU A 277 6.72 5.29 -15.79
CA GLU A 277 6.88 5.68 -17.20
C GLU A 277 8.35 5.96 -17.56
N THR A 278 9.06 6.63 -16.68
CA THR A 278 10.48 6.90 -16.86
C THR A 278 11.26 6.62 -15.58
N CYS A 279 12.58 6.43 -15.71
CA CYS A 279 13.44 6.19 -14.56
C CYS A 279 14.75 6.97 -14.67
N LEU A 280 15.39 7.17 -13.51
CA LEU A 280 16.73 7.73 -13.39
C LEU A 280 17.53 6.87 -12.41
N TRP A 281 18.67 6.39 -12.87
CA TRP A 281 19.69 5.73 -12.06
C TRP A 281 20.76 6.74 -11.68
N ASP A 282 21.22 6.66 -10.42
CA ASP A 282 22.47 7.25 -9.96
C ASP A 282 23.32 6.14 -9.36
N PHE A 283 24.52 5.94 -9.90
CA PHE A 283 25.39 4.82 -9.50
C PHE A 283 26.27 5.12 -8.29
N GLY A 284 26.18 6.35 -7.75
CA GLY A 284 26.93 6.78 -6.55
C GLY A 284 28.40 7.10 -6.81
N ASP A 285 28.85 7.11 -8.05
CA ASP A 285 30.20 7.47 -8.49
C ASP A 285 30.22 8.77 -9.34
N GLY A 286 29.07 9.46 -9.41
CA GLY A 286 28.85 10.66 -10.21
C GLY A 286 28.30 10.39 -11.62
N ASN A 287 28.12 9.13 -12.01
CA ASN A 287 27.51 8.74 -13.27
C ASN A 287 26.02 8.42 -13.06
N GLN A 288 25.21 8.70 -14.10
CA GLN A 288 23.77 8.48 -14.12
C GLN A 288 23.32 7.81 -15.42
N SER A 289 22.12 7.20 -15.43
CA SER A 289 21.51 6.62 -16.61
C SER A 289 19.98 6.77 -16.59
N ILE A 290 19.39 7.00 -17.77
CA ILE A 290 17.94 6.99 -17.98
C ILE A 290 17.46 5.72 -18.69
N PHE A 291 18.36 4.80 -18.99
CA PHE A 291 17.97 3.51 -19.57
C PHE A 291 17.27 2.66 -18.52
N GLU A 292 16.27 1.92 -18.93
CA GLU A 292 15.45 1.11 -18.02
C GLU A 292 16.31 0.06 -17.28
N SER A 293 17.19 -0.63 -17.99
CA SER A 293 18.09 -1.67 -17.42
C SER A 293 19.52 -1.45 -17.93
N PRO A 294 20.29 -0.55 -17.28
CA PRO A 294 21.64 -0.19 -17.73
C PRO A 294 22.71 -1.17 -17.27
N SER A 295 23.80 -1.22 -18.02
CA SER A 295 25.09 -1.76 -17.55
C SER A 295 25.98 -0.59 -17.12
N HIS A 296 26.66 -0.70 -15.97
CA HIS A 296 27.59 0.30 -15.46
C HIS A 296 28.89 -0.32 -14.99
N THR A 297 30.03 0.32 -15.33
CA THR A 297 31.37 -0.13 -14.92
C THR A 297 32.02 0.90 -14.01
N TYR A 298 32.28 0.51 -12.77
CA TYR A 298 33.00 1.31 -11.78
C TYR A 298 34.50 1.34 -12.07
N GLN A 299 35.15 2.46 -11.76
CA GLN A 299 36.58 2.62 -12.02
C GLN A 299 37.47 2.00 -10.94
N SER A 300 36.93 1.75 -9.74
CA SER A 300 37.70 1.21 -8.61
C SER A 300 36.81 0.40 -7.68
N ASP A 301 37.41 -0.45 -6.89
CA ASP A 301 36.81 -1.11 -5.74
C ASP A 301 36.28 -0.06 -4.77
N GLY A 302 35.09 -0.32 -4.17
CA GLY A 302 34.48 0.62 -3.24
C GLY A 302 33.09 0.20 -2.79
N ILE A 303 32.47 1.05 -1.96
CA ILE A 303 31.06 0.94 -1.58
C ILE A 303 30.35 2.13 -2.21
N TYR A 304 29.34 1.85 -3.03
CA TYR A 304 28.59 2.86 -3.77
C TYR A 304 27.12 2.83 -3.36
N ASN A 305 26.52 4.03 -3.20
CA ASN A 305 25.10 4.17 -2.97
C ASN A 305 24.40 4.27 -4.34
N VAL A 306 23.79 3.18 -4.79
CA VAL A 306 23.04 3.16 -6.04
C VAL A 306 21.59 3.50 -5.77
N SER A 307 21.05 4.46 -6.50
CA SER A 307 19.62 4.79 -6.43
C SER A 307 18.92 4.60 -7.77
N LEU A 308 17.67 4.17 -7.69
CA LEU A 308 16.71 4.15 -8.79
C LEU A 308 15.52 4.99 -8.39
N SER A 309 15.25 6.05 -9.15
CA SER A 309 14.06 6.89 -9.04
C SER A 309 13.13 6.61 -10.22
N VAL A 310 11.84 6.48 -9.97
CA VAL A 310 10.81 6.22 -11.00
C VAL A 310 9.78 7.35 -11.03
N PHE A 311 9.31 7.67 -12.23
CA PHE A 311 8.50 8.88 -12.48
C PHE A 311 7.28 8.56 -13.34
N THR A 312 6.23 9.37 -13.18
CA THR A 312 5.07 9.39 -14.08
C THR A 312 5.39 10.06 -15.42
N ASN A 313 4.47 9.98 -16.37
CA ASN A 313 4.52 10.73 -17.65
C ASN A 313 4.68 12.24 -17.47
N ASN A 314 4.14 12.79 -16.40
CA ASN A 314 4.21 14.21 -16.08
C ASN A 314 5.54 14.60 -15.41
N GLY A 315 6.45 13.64 -15.23
CA GLY A 315 7.75 13.86 -14.59
C GLY A 315 7.69 13.94 -13.05
N CYS A 316 6.58 13.52 -12.44
CA CYS A 316 6.48 13.46 -10.99
C CYS A 316 7.22 12.26 -10.44
N LEU A 317 8.08 12.46 -9.46
CA LEU A 317 8.70 11.38 -8.70
C LEU A 317 7.63 10.63 -7.91
N VAL A 318 7.47 9.34 -8.18
CA VAL A 318 6.46 8.51 -7.51
C VAL A 318 7.06 7.51 -6.55
N ASP A 319 8.32 7.13 -6.74
CA ASP A 319 9.05 6.30 -5.78
C ASP A 319 10.55 6.31 -6.04
N SER A 320 11.34 6.00 -5.02
CA SER A 320 12.78 5.83 -5.15
C SER A 320 13.33 4.83 -4.15
N ILE A 321 14.30 4.04 -4.59
CA ILE A 321 15.04 3.12 -3.74
C ILE A 321 16.54 3.45 -3.80
N ILE A 322 17.20 3.37 -2.66
CA ILE A 322 18.66 3.49 -2.56
C ILE A 322 19.22 2.26 -1.86
N SER A 323 20.27 1.68 -2.41
CA SER A 323 20.96 0.53 -1.82
C SER A 323 22.46 0.69 -1.91
N GLN A 324 23.18 0.18 -0.92
CA GLN A 324 24.63 0.10 -0.97
C GLN A 324 25.04 -1.17 -1.70
N ILE A 325 25.94 -1.03 -2.67
CA ILE A 325 26.59 -2.16 -3.33
C ILE A 325 28.09 -2.14 -3.05
N VAL A 326 28.68 -3.33 -2.93
CA VAL A 326 30.12 -3.51 -2.77
C VAL A 326 30.70 -3.92 -4.11
N VAL A 327 31.58 -3.09 -4.67
CA VAL A 327 32.25 -3.31 -5.94
C VAL A 327 33.67 -3.81 -5.68
N THR A 328 34.05 -4.94 -6.27
CA THR A 328 35.39 -5.50 -6.15
C THR A 328 35.91 -5.98 -7.51
N SER A 329 37.14 -5.62 -7.84
CA SER A 329 37.82 -6.04 -9.08
C SER A 329 38.18 -7.53 -9.15
N THR A 330 38.12 -8.23 -8.02
CA THR A 330 38.35 -9.66 -7.94
C THR A 330 37.04 -10.41 -7.97
N ASN A 331 36.87 -11.28 -8.99
CA ASN A 331 35.75 -12.24 -9.08
C ASN A 331 35.83 -13.28 -7.92
N ILE A 332 35.75 -12.85 -6.69
CA ILE A 332 35.37 -13.75 -5.60
C ILE A 332 33.86 -13.86 -5.71
N LYS A 333 33.38 -14.95 -6.35
CA LYS A 333 31.97 -15.30 -6.26
C LYS A 333 31.61 -15.41 -4.77
N THR A 334 31.23 -14.30 -4.17
CA THR A 334 30.44 -14.34 -2.95
C THR A 334 29.14 -14.98 -3.39
N TYR A 335 28.87 -16.18 -2.92
CA TYR A 335 27.54 -16.75 -3.05
C TYR A 335 26.61 -15.76 -2.36
N ASP A 336 25.84 -15.03 -3.16
CA ASP A 336 24.73 -14.25 -2.67
C ASP A 336 23.85 -15.21 -1.86
N ILE A 337 23.83 -15.00 -0.55
CA ILE A 337 22.77 -15.58 0.27
C ILE A 337 21.55 -14.81 -0.20
N PRO A 338 20.59 -15.47 -0.91
CA PRO A 338 19.39 -14.78 -1.34
C PRO A 338 18.82 -14.10 -0.10
N GLN A 339 18.47 -12.82 -0.20
CA GLN A 339 17.71 -12.11 0.81
C GLN A 339 16.48 -12.96 1.07
N LYS A 340 16.59 -13.84 2.06
CA LYS A 340 15.55 -14.79 2.42
C LYS A 340 14.39 -13.93 2.86
N LYS A 341 13.34 -13.82 2.02
CA LYS A 341 12.02 -13.45 2.54
C LYS A 341 11.83 -14.32 3.77
N ILE A 342 11.91 -13.73 4.96
CA ILE A 342 11.75 -14.46 6.20
C ILE A 342 10.27 -14.88 6.20
N ASN A 343 10.02 -16.13 5.88
CA ASN A 343 8.69 -16.73 5.98
C ASN A 343 8.40 -16.88 7.49
N ILE A 344 7.84 -15.84 8.09
CA ILE A 344 7.46 -15.76 9.50
C ILE A 344 6.37 -16.80 9.85
N LEU A 345 5.76 -17.44 8.85
CA LEU A 345 4.83 -18.56 9.06
C LEU A 345 5.43 -19.70 9.90
N MET A 346 6.74 -19.97 9.82
CA MET A 346 7.38 -21.01 10.64
C MET A 346 7.44 -20.66 12.14
N PHE A 347 7.52 -19.38 12.50
CA PHE A 347 7.60 -18.97 13.90
C PHE A 347 6.26 -19.07 14.64
N LEU A 348 5.16 -18.87 13.92
CA LEU A 348 3.81 -19.00 14.51
C LEU A 348 3.39 -20.46 14.66
N GLU A 349 3.71 -21.34 13.71
CA GLU A 349 3.41 -22.76 13.83
C GLU A 349 4.19 -23.43 14.99
N GLU A 350 5.42 -23.03 15.26
CA GLU A 350 6.20 -23.60 16.36
C GLU A 350 5.68 -23.17 17.75
N LYS A 351 5.13 -21.94 17.88
CA LYS A 351 4.51 -21.47 19.13
C LYS A 351 3.13 -22.07 19.38
N LEU A 352 2.35 -22.35 18.34
CA LEU A 352 1.03 -22.97 18.48
C LEU A 352 1.11 -24.47 18.85
N ARG A 353 2.22 -25.15 18.51
CA ARG A 353 2.45 -26.54 18.92
C ARG A 353 2.87 -26.72 20.38
N LYS A 354 3.21 -25.65 21.10
CA LYS A 354 3.68 -25.71 22.50
C LYS A 354 2.62 -25.34 23.54
N LYS A 355 1.33 -25.41 23.23
CA LYS A 355 0.30 -25.33 24.29
C LYS A 355 0.25 -26.65 25.05
N PRO A 356 0.40 -26.66 26.39
CA PRO A 356 0.23 -27.89 27.17
C PRO A 356 -1.21 -28.36 27.04
N LYS A 357 -1.37 -29.67 26.79
CA LYS A 357 -2.67 -30.34 26.92
C LYS A 357 -3.06 -30.27 28.40
N ALA A 358 -4.16 -29.60 28.70
CA ALA A 358 -4.88 -29.73 29.96
C ALA A 358 -5.85 -30.88 29.88
#